data_d26af0f950b21d40175a8f15dcd87272
#
_entry.id   d26af0f950b21d40175a8f15dcd87272
#
_cell.length_a   1.000
_cell.length_b   1.000
_cell.length_c   1.000
_cell.angle_alpha   90.00
_cell.angle_beta   90.00
_cell.angle_gamma   90.00
#
_symmetry.space_group_name_H-M   'P 1'
#
loop_
_entity.id
_entity.type
_entity.pdbx_description
1 polymer ?
#
loop_
_entity_poly.entity_id
_entity_poly.type
_entity_poly.pdbx_seq_one_letter_code
_entity_poly.pdbx_strand_id
1 'polypeptide(L)'
;IEFCGSQPVHTGDHWVMVRNPHITLDKDLISVKPINDQPTWARQSTAIAQCGLALAGNIPIYGAYYSMLDQRVKVDRALETGMDYLARGMEGERRHPTPLSRVSFFMAFDITPDEQVALEEFYDTITPHYLTCGAPRDTIIKETHNALY
;
A
#
# COMPACT_ATOMS: atom_id res chain seq x y z
N ILE A 1 22.35 2.03 -0.93
CA ILE A 1 22.29 1.93 -2.40
C ILE A 1 20.84 1.82 -2.82
N GLU A 2 20.35 2.86 -3.43
CA GLU A 2 19.00 2.88 -3.98
C GLU A 2 19.01 2.41 -5.44
N PHE A 3 18.12 1.50 -5.78
CA PHE A 3 17.94 1.00 -7.14
C PHE A 3 16.46 1.06 -7.53
N CYS A 4 16.13 1.80 -8.59
CA CYS A 4 14.76 2.00 -9.08
C CYS A 4 13.78 2.43 -7.97
N GLY A 5 14.20 3.32 -7.08
CA GLY A 5 13.38 3.78 -5.96
C GLY A 5 13.22 2.74 -4.84
N SER A 6 14.04 1.70 -4.83
CA SER A 6 13.98 0.63 -3.82
C SER A 6 15.32 0.47 -3.12
N GLN A 7 15.27 0.02 -1.88
CA GLN A 7 16.45 -0.30 -1.08
C GLN A 7 16.32 -1.67 -0.43
N PRO A 8 17.44 -2.39 -0.16
CA PRO A 8 17.39 -3.67 0.50
C PRO A 8 17.02 -3.53 1.98
N VAL A 9 16.09 -4.34 2.42
CA VAL A 9 15.67 -4.48 3.82
C VAL A 9 15.73 -5.95 4.20
N HIS A 10 16.29 -6.26 5.37
CA HIS A 10 16.35 -7.62 5.89
C HIS A 10 15.06 -7.97 6.62
N THR A 11 14.45 -9.10 6.27
CA THR A 11 13.18 -9.54 6.87
C THR A 11 13.34 -10.36 8.14
N GLY A 12 14.56 -10.67 8.53
CA GLY A 12 14.90 -11.64 9.56
C GLY A 12 15.43 -12.96 8.96
N ASP A 13 14.99 -13.30 7.75
CA ASP A 13 15.40 -14.51 7.02
C ASP A 13 16.27 -14.21 5.79
N HIS A 14 15.91 -13.18 5.05
CA HIS A 14 16.57 -12.84 3.78
C HIS A 14 16.44 -11.34 3.49
N TRP A 15 17.15 -10.89 2.48
CA TRP A 15 17.06 -9.53 1.97
C TRP A 15 15.96 -9.40 0.90
N VAL A 16 15.19 -8.33 0.98
CA VAL A 16 14.15 -7.99 0.02
C VAL A 16 14.35 -6.55 -0.44
N MET A 17 14.16 -6.30 -1.73
CA MET A 17 14.12 -4.93 -2.25
C MET A 17 12.77 -4.30 -1.93
N VAL A 18 12.80 -3.22 -1.18
CA VAL A 18 11.61 -2.52 -0.69
C VAL A 18 11.57 -1.12 -1.29
N ARG A 19 10.42 -0.77 -1.85
CA ARG A 19 10.20 0.56 -2.42
C ARG A 19 10.21 1.62 -1.32
N ASN A 20 10.71 2.80 -1.65
CA ASN A 20 10.78 3.93 -0.73
C ASN A 20 9.37 4.32 -0.25
N PRO A 21 9.07 4.21 1.06
CA PRO A 21 7.73 4.52 1.59
C PRO A 21 7.35 5.99 1.41
N HIS A 22 8.29 6.91 1.40
CA HIS A 22 8.04 8.33 1.16
C HIS A 22 7.43 8.62 -0.22
N ILE A 23 7.61 7.72 -1.15
CA ILE A 23 7.06 7.81 -2.52
C ILE A 23 5.85 6.90 -2.68
N THR A 24 5.98 5.64 -2.25
CA THR A 24 4.99 4.59 -2.51
C THR A 24 3.67 4.84 -1.80
N LEU A 25 3.72 5.24 -0.51
CA LEU A 25 2.51 5.46 0.28
C LEU A 25 1.64 6.61 -0.27
N ASP A 26 2.26 7.56 -0.94
CA ASP A 26 1.54 8.67 -1.58
C ASP A 26 0.96 8.32 -2.95
N LYS A 27 1.52 7.35 -3.63
CA LYS A 27 1.23 7.07 -5.05
C LYS A 27 0.50 5.77 -5.35
N ASP A 28 0.52 4.80 -4.46
CA ASP A 28 -0.03 3.46 -4.71
C ASP A 28 -1.54 3.45 -5.03
N LEU A 29 -2.28 4.44 -4.56
CA LEU A 29 -3.71 4.58 -4.82
C LEU A 29 -4.05 5.44 -6.04
N ILE A 30 -3.05 6.02 -6.68
CA ILE A 30 -3.29 6.84 -7.88
C ILE A 30 -3.62 5.92 -9.05
N SER A 31 -4.79 6.14 -9.64
CA SER A 31 -5.24 5.41 -10.82
C SER A 31 -5.11 6.27 -12.08
N VAL A 32 -4.59 5.66 -13.15
CA VAL A 32 -4.55 6.28 -14.48
C VAL A 32 -5.95 6.40 -15.09
N LYS A 33 -6.83 5.45 -14.75
CA LYS A 33 -8.24 5.46 -15.16
C LYS A 33 -9.10 6.04 -14.05
N PRO A 34 -10.08 6.89 -14.38
CA PRO A 34 -10.99 7.42 -13.36
C PRO A 34 -11.78 6.29 -12.71
N ILE A 35 -11.87 6.36 -11.38
CA ILE A 35 -12.72 5.48 -10.58
C ILE A 35 -14.00 6.26 -10.28
N ASN A 36 -15.12 5.80 -10.82
CA ASN A 36 -16.38 6.52 -10.78
C ASN A 36 -17.38 5.96 -9.77
N ASP A 37 -17.11 4.82 -9.16
CA ASP A 37 -18.02 4.17 -8.23
C ASP A 37 -17.26 3.47 -7.10
N GLN A 38 -17.95 3.29 -5.98
CA GLN A 38 -17.39 2.66 -4.80
C GLN A 38 -16.99 1.19 -5.02
N PRO A 39 -17.79 0.36 -5.69
CA PRO A 39 -17.40 -1.03 -5.93
C PRO A 39 -16.09 -1.16 -6.70
N THR A 40 -15.89 -0.37 -7.73
CA THR A 40 -14.63 -0.35 -8.51
C THR A 40 -13.45 0.10 -7.65
N TRP A 41 -13.64 1.13 -6.84
CA TRP A 41 -12.62 1.59 -5.89
C TRP A 41 -12.25 0.49 -4.88
N ALA A 42 -13.24 -0.14 -4.25
CA ALA A 42 -13.02 -1.19 -3.27
C ALA A 42 -12.25 -2.39 -3.86
N ARG A 43 -12.56 -2.75 -5.08
CA ARG A 43 -11.89 -3.82 -5.81
C ARG A 43 -10.45 -3.48 -6.15
N GLN A 44 -10.20 -2.27 -6.63
CA GLN A 44 -8.84 -1.81 -6.93
C GLN A 44 -8.00 -1.71 -5.65
N SER A 45 -8.56 -1.17 -4.58
CA SER A 45 -7.89 -1.11 -3.28
C SER A 45 -7.54 -2.50 -2.75
N THR A 46 -8.45 -3.46 -2.87
CA THR A 46 -8.20 -4.85 -2.47
C THR A 46 -7.13 -5.51 -3.33
N ALA A 47 -7.13 -5.29 -4.63
CA ALA A 47 -6.10 -5.82 -5.52
C ALA A 47 -4.71 -5.27 -5.17
N ILE A 48 -4.61 -3.98 -4.94
CA ILE A 48 -3.37 -3.32 -4.49
C ILE A 48 -2.93 -3.90 -3.14
N ALA A 49 -3.85 -4.05 -2.19
CA ALA A 49 -3.58 -4.59 -0.86
C ALA A 49 -3.03 -6.01 -0.93
N GLN A 50 -3.64 -6.89 -1.69
CA GLN A 50 -3.19 -8.27 -1.83
C GLN A 50 -1.81 -8.38 -2.47
N CYS A 51 -1.56 -7.65 -3.54
CA CYS A 51 -0.24 -7.61 -4.16
C CYS A 51 0.81 -7.04 -3.20
N GLY A 52 0.48 -5.99 -2.47
CA GLY A 52 1.36 -5.39 -1.48
C GLY A 52 1.69 -6.33 -0.32
N LEU A 53 0.69 -7.03 0.21
CA LEU A 53 0.88 -8.01 1.29
C LEU A 53 1.72 -9.21 0.83
N ALA A 54 1.56 -9.65 -0.40
CA ALA A 54 2.39 -10.72 -0.95
C ALA A 54 3.87 -10.33 -1.02
N LEU A 55 4.15 -9.08 -1.38
CA LEU A 55 5.51 -8.58 -1.56
C LEU A 55 6.13 -8.02 -0.28
N ALA A 56 5.34 -7.44 0.60
CA ALA A 56 5.82 -6.64 1.73
C ALA A 56 4.97 -6.82 3.01
N GLY A 57 4.27 -7.93 3.18
CA GLY A 57 3.40 -8.16 4.33
C GLY A 57 4.11 -8.22 5.67
N ASN A 58 5.41 -8.51 5.70
CA ASN A 58 6.27 -8.56 6.87
C ASN A 58 7.24 -7.37 6.96
N ILE A 59 7.14 -6.41 6.05
CA ILE A 59 7.97 -5.21 6.06
C ILE A 59 7.32 -4.14 6.95
N PRO A 60 8.08 -3.42 7.78
CA PRO A 60 7.55 -2.35 8.62
C PRO A 60 6.72 -1.33 7.82
N ILE A 61 5.64 -0.86 8.39
CA ILE A 61 4.67 0.08 7.81
C ILE A 61 3.83 -0.56 6.69
N TYR A 62 4.46 -1.22 5.72
CA TYR A 62 3.76 -1.77 4.54
C TYR A 62 2.70 -2.82 4.90
N GLY A 63 2.99 -3.70 5.85
CA GLY A 63 2.01 -4.70 6.31
C GLY A 63 0.73 -4.05 6.85
N ALA A 64 0.86 -3.03 7.66
CA ALA A 64 -0.28 -2.27 8.20
C ALA A 64 -1.01 -1.48 7.10
N TYR A 65 -0.26 -0.80 6.25
CA TYR A 65 -0.81 0.01 5.17
C TYR A 65 -1.65 -0.83 4.19
N TYR A 66 -1.10 -1.94 3.71
CA TYR A 66 -1.84 -2.80 2.78
C TYR A 66 -2.99 -3.55 3.44
N SER A 67 -2.88 -3.93 4.72
CA SER A 67 -4.01 -4.48 5.48
C SER A 67 -5.17 -3.49 5.60
N MET A 68 -4.87 -2.22 5.81
CA MET A 68 -5.86 -1.15 5.85
C MET A 68 -6.62 -1.04 4.51
N LEU A 69 -5.92 -1.18 3.39
CA LEU A 69 -6.51 -1.09 2.05
C LEU A 69 -7.34 -2.32 1.65
N ASP A 70 -7.19 -3.43 2.34
CA ASP A 70 -7.90 -4.67 2.01
C ASP A 70 -9.39 -4.57 2.38
N GLN A 71 -10.25 -4.53 1.37
CA GLN A 71 -11.70 -4.40 1.52
C GLN A 71 -12.43 -5.74 1.40
N ARG A 72 -11.73 -6.88 1.44
CA ARG A 72 -12.35 -8.22 1.26
C ARG A 72 -13.47 -8.49 2.26
N VAL A 73 -13.37 -7.98 3.46
CA VAL A 73 -14.40 -8.13 4.50
C VAL A 73 -15.69 -7.37 4.15
N LYS A 74 -15.61 -6.42 3.22
CA LYS A 74 -16.71 -5.53 2.86
C LYS A 74 -17.28 -5.80 1.46
N VAL A 75 -16.63 -6.65 0.68
CA VAL A 75 -17.02 -6.92 -0.72
C VAL A 75 -16.93 -8.41 -0.98
N ASP A 76 -18.08 -9.05 -1.26
CA ASP A 76 -18.19 -10.50 -1.49
C ASP A 76 -17.43 -11.02 -2.73
N ARG A 77 -16.88 -10.15 -3.54
CA ARG A 77 -16.08 -10.51 -4.70
C ARG A 77 -14.96 -9.51 -4.94
N ALA A 78 -13.73 -10.01 -4.87
CA ALA A 78 -12.63 -9.34 -5.57
C ALA A 78 -12.99 -9.26 -7.06
N LEU A 79 -12.69 -8.14 -7.69
CA LEU A 79 -12.90 -8.06 -9.13
C LEU A 79 -11.96 -8.99 -9.87
N GLU A 80 -12.55 -9.77 -10.72
CA GLU A 80 -11.89 -10.29 -11.90
C GLU A 80 -11.51 -9.10 -12.79
N THR A 81 -10.39 -8.47 -12.49
CA THR A 81 -9.71 -7.67 -13.49
C THR A 81 -8.98 -8.67 -14.37
N GLY A 82 -8.91 -8.46 -15.68
CA GLY A 82 -8.18 -9.36 -16.60
C GLY A 82 -6.71 -9.58 -16.27
N MET A 83 -6.28 -9.20 -15.07
CA MET A 83 -4.93 -9.37 -14.50
C MET A 83 -4.88 -10.45 -13.41
N ASP A 84 -5.95 -11.23 -13.22
CA ASP A 84 -6.02 -12.28 -12.20
C ASP A 84 -4.92 -13.33 -12.36
N TYR A 85 -4.50 -13.60 -13.59
CA TYR A 85 -3.42 -14.53 -13.85
C TYR A 85 -2.06 -14.02 -13.36
N LEU A 86 -1.83 -12.71 -13.30
CA LEU A 86 -0.62 -12.10 -12.74
C LEU A 86 -0.65 -12.07 -11.20
N ALA A 87 -1.84 -12.04 -10.62
CA ALA A 87 -2.05 -12.06 -9.18
C ALA A 87 -2.12 -13.48 -8.61
N ARG A 88 -2.24 -14.52 -9.43
CA ARG A 88 -2.24 -15.91 -8.97
C ARG A 88 -0.93 -16.24 -8.27
N GLY A 89 -1.04 -16.64 -7.01
CA GLY A 89 0.12 -16.92 -6.15
C GLY A 89 0.66 -15.70 -5.40
N MET A 90 0.10 -14.51 -5.62
CA MET A 90 0.41 -13.29 -4.87
C MET A 90 -0.56 -13.03 -3.73
N GLU A 91 -1.13 -14.05 -3.16
CA GLU A 91 -1.89 -13.93 -1.91
C GLU A 91 -0.90 -13.81 -0.76
N GLY A 92 -1.01 -12.73 -0.01
CA GLY A 92 -0.15 -12.45 1.10
C GLY A 92 -0.94 -12.11 2.36
N GLU A 93 -0.30 -12.30 3.50
CA GLU A 93 -0.81 -11.96 4.81
C GLU A 93 0.11 -10.96 5.50
N ARG A 94 -0.49 -10.12 6.33
CA ARG A 94 0.28 -9.27 7.24
C ARG A 94 0.97 -10.15 8.29
N ARG A 95 2.27 -9.91 8.48
CA ARG A 95 3.08 -10.51 9.55
C ARG A 95 3.76 -9.42 10.35
N HIS A 96 4.04 -9.69 11.61
CA HIS A 96 4.79 -8.76 12.44
C HIS A 96 6.24 -8.65 11.96
N PRO A 97 6.77 -7.43 11.74
CA PRO A 97 8.17 -7.26 11.47
C PRO A 97 9.05 -7.74 12.63
N THR A 98 10.19 -8.33 12.30
CA THR A 98 11.20 -8.69 13.30
C THR A 98 11.95 -7.45 13.78
N PRO A 99 12.61 -7.48 14.96
CA PRO A 99 13.45 -6.37 15.38
C PRO A 99 14.56 -6.04 14.38
N LEU A 100 15.14 -7.05 13.75
CA LEU A 100 16.15 -6.86 12.70
C LEU A 100 15.58 -6.15 11.47
N SER A 101 14.36 -6.50 11.07
CA SER A 101 13.66 -5.83 9.98
C SER A 101 13.42 -4.35 10.28
N ARG A 102 13.05 -4.01 11.51
CA ARG A 102 12.85 -2.61 11.92
C ARG A 102 14.13 -1.79 11.85
N VAL A 103 15.23 -2.34 12.32
CA VAL A 103 16.55 -1.68 12.25
C VAL A 103 16.99 -1.54 10.80
N SER A 104 16.87 -2.58 10.02
CA SER A 104 17.21 -2.57 8.59
C SER A 104 16.38 -1.54 7.81
N PHE A 105 15.09 -1.46 8.10
CA PHE A 105 14.19 -0.47 7.49
C PHE A 105 14.58 0.97 7.87
N PHE A 106 14.93 1.18 9.13
CA PHE A 106 15.45 2.49 9.59
C PHE A 106 16.71 2.89 8.84
N MET A 107 17.64 1.97 8.69
CA MET A 107 18.89 2.23 7.95
C MET A 107 18.64 2.56 6.48
N ALA A 108 17.60 1.95 5.88
CA ALA A 108 17.27 2.16 4.49
C ALA A 108 16.54 3.49 4.22
N PHE A 109 15.61 3.88 5.11
CA PHE A 109 14.65 4.95 4.83
C PHE A 109 14.60 6.07 5.88
N ASP A 110 15.44 5.99 6.90
CA ASP A 110 15.55 6.99 7.98
C ASP A 110 14.24 7.19 8.78
N ILE A 111 13.45 6.14 8.91
CA ILE A 111 12.24 6.10 9.73
C ILE A 111 12.53 5.23 10.95
N THR A 112 12.57 5.84 12.15
CA THR A 112 12.93 5.13 13.38
C THR A 112 11.92 4.03 13.70
N PRO A 113 12.32 2.98 14.45
CA PRO A 113 11.39 1.93 14.87
C PRO A 113 10.15 2.46 15.61
N ASP A 114 10.29 3.50 16.41
CA ASP A 114 9.16 4.13 17.11
C ASP A 114 8.20 4.83 16.12
N GLU A 115 8.73 5.51 15.13
CA GLU A 115 7.95 6.12 14.05
C GLU A 115 7.24 5.05 13.20
N GLN A 116 7.92 3.93 12.93
CA GLN A 116 7.32 2.79 12.22
C GLN A 116 6.10 2.25 12.97
N VAL A 117 6.23 2.02 14.27
CA VAL A 117 5.14 1.53 15.10
C VAL A 117 4.00 2.54 15.18
N ALA A 118 4.30 3.82 15.33
CA ALA A 118 3.29 4.88 15.36
C ALA A 118 2.49 4.95 14.04
N LEU A 119 3.14 4.82 12.89
CA LEU A 119 2.48 4.77 11.59
C LEU A 119 1.63 3.50 11.42
N GLU A 120 2.12 2.35 11.87
CA GLU A 120 1.37 1.10 11.84
C GLU A 120 0.11 1.19 12.70
N GLU A 121 0.20 1.75 13.89
CA GLU A 121 -0.96 2.00 14.77
C GLU A 121 -1.94 2.97 14.13
N PHE A 122 -1.46 4.02 13.50
CA PHE A 122 -2.30 4.96 12.76
C PHE A 122 -3.09 4.24 11.65
N TYR A 123 -2.44 3.44 10.83
CA TYR A 123 -3.11 2.68 9.77
C TYR A 123 -4.08 1.64 10.31
N ASP A 124 -3.82 1.07 11.48
CA ASP A 124 -4.73 0.12 12.12
C ASP A 124 -6.02 0.78 12.63
N THR A 125 -5.99 2.09 12.90
CA THR A 125 -7.15 2.84 13.42
C THR A 125 -8.00 3.49 12.33
N ILE A 126 -7.48 3.69 11.13
CA ILE A 126 -8.21 4.35 10.05
C ILE A 126 -8.91 3.35 9.14
N THR A 127 -10.06 3.77 8.62
CA THR A 127 -10.80 3.02 7.60
C THR A 127 -10.85 3.87 6.34
N PRO A 128 -10.29 3.41 5.23
CA PRO A 128 -10.35 4.17 3.99
C PRO A 128 -11.78 4.20 3.45
N HIS A 129 -12.18 5.35 2.96
CA HIS A 129 -13.50 5.56 2.37
C HIS A 129 -13.35 6.11 0.96
N TYR A 130 -14.19 5.61 0.08
CA TYR A 130 -14.40 6.25 -1.20
C TYR A 130 -15.25 7.51 -0.98
N LEU A 131 -14.65 8.67 -1.24
CA LEU A 131 -15.35 9.93 -1.16
C LEU A 131 -15.75 10.39 -2.57
N THR A 132 -17.04 10.29 -2.88
CA THR A 132 -17.62 11.05 -3.98
C THR A 132 -17.86 12.47 -3.48
N CYS A 133 -16.94 13.35 -3.72
CA CYS A 133 -17.04 14.75 -3.29
C CYS A 133 -17.97 15.59 -4.16
N GLY A 134 -18.89 15.05 -4.93
CA GLY A 134 -19.81 15.85 -5.77
C GLY A 134 -19.11 16.89 -6.67
N ALA A 135 -17.78 16.94 -6.65
CA ALA A 135 -17.00 17.85 -7.46
C ALA A 135 -16.98 17.36 -8.91
N PRO A 136 -17.04 18.27 -9.89
CA PRO A 136 -16.87 17.91 -11.28
C PRO A 136 -15.56 17.14 -11.46
N ARG A 137 -15.61 16.09 -12.28
CA ARG A 137 -14.46 15.21 -12.58
C ARG A 137 -13.19 15.96 -12.91
N ASP A 138 -13.32 17.06 -13.66
CA ASP A 138 -12.21 17.90 -14.08
C ASP A 138 -11.54 18.64 -12.89
N THR A 139 -12.30 18.97 -11.86
CA THR A 139 -11.79 19.63 -10.67
C THR A 139 -10.96 18.66 -9.83
N ILE A 140 -11.42 17.42 -9.67
CA ILE A 140 -10.67 16.39 -8.94
C ILE A 140 -9.33 16.09 -9.62
N ILE A 141 -9.33 15.99 -10.95
CA ILE A 141 -8.10 15.76 -11.73
C ILE A 141 -7.13 16.94 -11.57
N LYS A 142 -7.63 18.16 -11.62
CA LYS A 142 -6.80 19.37 -11.44
C LYS A 142 -6.22 19.48 -10.05
N GLU A 143 -7.02 19.21 -9.01
CA GLU A 143 -6.56 19.25 -7.64
C GLU A 143 -5.50 18.16 -7.37
N THR A 144 -5.71 16.96 -7.87
CA THR A 144 -4.73 15.87 -7.76
C THR A 144 -3.45 16.21 -8.52
N HIS A 145 -3.57 16.79 -9.70
CA HIS A 145 -2.42 17.21 -10.51
C HIS A 145 -1.63 18.34 -9.81
N ASN A 146 -2.30 19.31 -9.24
CA ASN A 146 -1.68 20.41 -8.51
C ASN A 146 -1.02 19.93 -7.19
N ALA A 147 -1.56 18.91 -6.53
CA ALA A 147 -0.97 18.32 -5.33
C ALA A 147 0.28 17.50 -5.61
N LEU A 148 0.49 17.02 -6.84
CA LEU A 148 1.64 16.20 -7.24
C LEU A 148 2.83 17.05 -7.76
N TYR A 149 2.62 18.30 -8.03
CA TYR A 149 3.59 19.26 -8.55
C TYR A 149 3.60 20.53 -7.72
#